data_04f3311b07ac8cb3a6b30272ea027099
#
_entry.id   04f3311b07ac8cb3a6b30272ea027099
#
_cell.length_a   1.000
_cell.length_b   1.000
_cell.length_c   1.000
_cell.angle_alpha   90.00
_cell.angle_beta   90.00
_cell.angle_gamma   90.00
#
_symmetry.space_group_name_H-M   'P 1'
#
loop_
_entity.id
_entity.type
_entity.pdbx_description
1 polymer ?
#
loop_
_entity_poly.entity_id
_entity_poly.type
_entity_poly.pdbx_seq_one_letter_code
_entity_poly.pdbx_strand_id
1 'polypeptide(L)'
;MDINAEKAWTITTGSKEVKIAVIDTGVDYQHEDLKENIMINESEFNGQEGVDDDGNGYIDDIYGYDFANNDNDPMDGHGHGTHCAGVIGATHNDIGIRGVMSKVEILPIQFLTVSGQGTLEGAIKAIDYATSRGVNIMSNSWGGGEPSKALTEAIAKAEKAGILFVAAAGNSNSNNDIKPTAPANTQINNVISVGAMDGKAKRASFSNYGEKTVHVFAPGVNIYSTVQNNKYKKMSGTSMACPFIAGVAGLI
;
A
#
# COMPACT_ATOMS: atom_id res chain seq x y z
N MET A 1 -6.05 17.76 13.03
CA MET A 1 -6.89 17.35 11.89
C MET A 1 -6.93 15.84 11.88
N ASP A 2 -8.09 15.29 11.75
CA ASP A 2 -8.31 13.86 11.59
C ASP A 2 -9.16 13.62 10.33
N ILE A 3 -9.35 12.38 9.96
CA ILE A 3 -10.19 11.94 8.83
C ILE A 3 -11.62 11.62 9.28
N ASN A 4 -12.01 12.02 10.50
CA ASN A 4 -13.27 11.64 11.17
C ASN A 4 -13.45 10.10 11.26
N ALA A 5 -12.36 9.38 11.46
CA ALA A 5 -12.37 7.92 11.51
C ALA A 5 -13.30 7.38 12.61
N GLU A 6 -13.28 7.97 13.81
CA GLU A 6 -14.15 7.54 14.92
C GLU A 6 -15.64 7.60 14.54
N LYS A 7 -16.05 8.60 13.76
CA LYS A 7 -17.41 8.68 13.26
C LYS A 7 -17.70 7.61 12.20
N ALA A 8 -16.77 7.34 11.31
CA ALA A 8 -16.89 6.26 10.32
C ALA A 8 -16.99 4.89 11.02
N TRP A 9 -16.24 4.67 12.09
CA TRP A 9 -16.24 3.42 12.85
C TRP A 9 -17.54 3.15 13.62
N THR A 10 -18.42 4.15 13.78
CA THR A 10 -19.79 3.89 14.27
C THR A 10 -20.67 3.21 13.23
N ILE A 11 -20.25 3.18 11.97
CA ILE A 11 -20.97 2.57 10.84
C ILE A 11 -20.27 1.24 10.46
N THR A 12 -18.98 1.27 10.23
CA THR A 12 -18.16 0.10 9.89
C THR A 12 -16.71 0.28 10.33
N THR A 13 -16.07 -0.82 10.70
CA THR A 13 -14.63 -0.88 11.00
C THR A 13 -13.88 -1.70 9.95
N GLY A 14 -14.50 -2.00 8.80
CA GLY A 14 -13.97 -2.83 7.74
C GLY A 14 -14.44 -4.28 7.78
N SER A 15 -13.89 -5.09 6.88
CA SER A 15 -14.20 -6.52 6.73
C SER A 15 -12.94 -7.28 6.31
N LYS A 16 -12.82 -8.54 6.73
CA LYS A 16 -11.82 -9.48 6.24
C LYS A 16 -12.05 -9.92 4.78
N GLU A 17 -13.20 -9.60 4.21
CA GLU A 17 -13.44 -9.78 2.78
C GLU A 17 -12.72 -8.75 1.91
N VAL A 18 -12.34 -7.60 2.51
CA VAL A 18 -11.59 -6.56 1.82
C VAL A 18 -10.10 -6.87 1.89
N LYS A 19 -9.50 -7.07 0.71
CA LYS A 19 -8.09 -7.39 0.54
C LYS A 19 -7.35 -6.17 0.00
N ILE A 20 -6.31 -5.73 0.69
CA ILE A 20 -5.48 -4.58 0.28
C ILE A 20 -4.02 -5.02 0.15
N ALA A 21 -3.48 -4.95 -1.07
CA ALA A 21 -2.04 -5.15 -1.27
C ALA A 21 -1.26 -3.91 -0.85
N VAL A 22 -0.23 -4.10 -0.04
CA VAL A 22 0.81 -3.10 0.24
C VAL A 22 2.02 -3.44 -0.61
N ILE A 23 2.16 -2.74 -1.75
CA ILE A 23 3.26 -2.93 -2.70
C ILE A 23 4.36 -1.92 -2.33
N ASP A 24 5.41 -2.37 -1.62
CA ASP A 24 6.36 -1.47 -0.96
C ASP A 24 7.70 -2.18 -0.63
N THR A 25 8.30 -1.87 0.53
CA THR A 25 9.53 -2.47 1.08
C THR A 25 9.30 -3.78 1.84
N GLY A 26 8.11 -4.38 1.68
CA GLY A 26 7.62 -5.48 2.50
C GLY A 26 6.80 -4.99 3.69
N VAL A 27 6.35 -5.91 4.52
CA VAL A 27 5.62 -5.63 5.77
C VAL A 27 6.16 -6.56 6.86
N ASP A 28 6.38 -6.04 8.06
CA ASP A 28 6.59 -6.89 9.24
C ASP A 28 5.24 -7.57 9.59
N TYR A 29 4.99 -8.70 8.93
CA TYR A 29 3.76 -9.47 9.07
C TYR A 29 3.66 -10.17 10.44
N GLN A 30 4.72 -10.13 11.25
CA GLN A 30 4.73 -10.62 12.64
C GLN A 30 4.46 -9.50 13.67
N HIS A 31 4.38 -8.24 13.22
CA HIS A 31 4.14 -7.09 14.10
C HIS A 31 2.86 -7.29 14.90
N GLU A 32 2.94 -7.13 16.23
CA GLU A 32 1.83 -7.41 17.16
C GLU A 32 0.54 -6.64 16.85
N ASP A 33 0.65 -5.48 16.22
CA ASP A 33 -0.47 -4.62 15.84
C ASP A 33 -0.98 -4.86 14.41
N LEU A 34 -0.33 -5.76 13.63
CA LEU A 34 -0.67 -6.05 12.24
C LEU A 34 -1.04 -7.51 11.98
N LYS A 35 -0.42 -8.45 12.69
CA LYS A 35 -0.44 -9.88 12.38
C LYS A 35 -1.84 -10.48 12.20
N GLU A 36 -2.84 -9.96 12.91
CA GLU A 36 -4.22 -10.41 12.80
C GLU A 36 -4.89 -9.97 11.49
N ASN A 37 -4.34 -8.95 10.83
CA ASN A 37 -4.85 -8.40 9.58
C ASN A 37 -3.99 -8.76 8.36
N ILE A 38 -2.98 -9.61 8.54
CA ILE A 38 -2.18 -10.13 7.42
C ILE A 38 -2.96 -11.22 6.70
N MET A 39 -3.01 -11.10 5.39
CA MET A 39 -3.57 -12.11 4.51
C MET A 39 -2.67 -13.35 4.48
N ILE A 40 -3.27 -14.53 4.63
CA ILE A 40 -2.57 -15.80 4.51
C ILE A 40 -3.02 -16.52 3.24
N ASN A 41 -2.07 -17.06 2.48
CA ASN A 41 -2.35 -18.00 1.42
C ASN A 41 -2.60 -19.38 2.04
N GLU A 42 -3.87 -19.71 2.27
CA GLU A 42 -4.26 -20.95 2.93
C GLU A 42 -3.84 -22.21 2.18
N SER A 43 -3.71 -22.14 0.85
CA SER A 43 -3.25 -23.30 0.05
C SER A 43 -1.78 -23.61 0.36
N GLU A 44 -0.94 -22.56 0.36
CA GLU A 44 0.49 -22.70 0.66
C GLU A 44 0.72 -22.99 2.17
N PHE A 45 -0.05 -22.34 3.04
CA PHE A 45 0.07 -22.54 4.50
C PHE A 45 -0.24 -23.98 4.95
N ASN A 46 -1.24 -24.61 4.31
CA ASN A 46 -1.65 -25.97 4.60
C ASN A 46 -1.07 -26.99 3.60
N GLY A 47 -0.28 -26.52 2.64
CA GLY A 47 0.29 -27.31 1.56
C GLY A 47 1.59 -28.03 1.92
N GLN A 48 2.35 -28.35 0.90
CA GLN A 48 3.62 -29.07 1.04
C GLN A 48 4.79 -28.08 0.85
N GLU A 49 5.67 -27.98 1.83
CA GLU A 49 6.88 -27.15 1.75
C GLU A 49 7.66 -27.43 0.45
N GLY A 50 8.01 -26.35 -0.25
CA GLY A 50 8.75 -26.39 -1.52
C GLY A 50 7.89 -26.69 -2.76
N VAL A 51 6.58 -26.70 -2.63
CA VAL A 51 5.62 -26.91 -3.72
C VAL A 51 4.74 -25.68 -3.89
N ASP A 52 4.41 -25.33 -5.11
CA ASP A 52 3.39 -24.33 -5.47
C ASP A 52 2.03 -25.03 -5.46
N ASP A 53 1.35 -25.01 -4.30
CA ASP A 53 0.12 -25.78 -4.07
C ASP A 53 -1.13 -25.16 -4.70
N ASP A 54 -1.11 -23.83 -4.99
CA ASP A 54 -2.22 -23.16 -5.67
C ASP A 54 -1.98 -22.92 -7.17
N GLY A 55 -0.79 -23.26 -7.67
CA GLY A 55 -0.42 -23.16 -9.09
C GLY A 55 -0.28 -21.73 -9.61
N ASN A 56 0.01 -20.78 -8.71
CA ASN A 56 0.13 -19.36 -9.04
C ASN A 56 1.53 -18.97 -9.60
N GLY A 57 2.51 -19.89 -9.53
CA GLY A 57 3.89 -19.72 -9.98
C GLY A 57 4.85 -19.26 -8.89
N TYR A 58 4.40 -19.20 -7.63
CA TYR A 58 5.18 -18.75 -6.47
C TYR A 58 5.10 -19.78 -5.36
N ILE A 59 6.21 -20.47 -5.10
CA ILE A 59 6.33 -21.54 -4.10
C ILE A 59 6.30 -20.91 -2.70
N ASP A 60 5.49 -21.49 -1.79
CA ASP A 60 5.40 -21.14 -0.37
C ASP A 60 5.12 -19.63 -0.13
N ASP A 61 4.35 -18.96 -0.99
CA ASP A 61 4.01 -17.52 -0.85
C ASP A 61 2.94 -17.27 0.23
N ILE A 62 3.16 -17.86 1.40
CA ILE A 62 2.20 -17.89 2.52
C ILE A 62 1.75 -16.50 2.94
N TYR A 63 2.69 -15.56 3.08
CA TYR A 63 2.42 -14.17 3.52
C TYR A 63 2.48 -13.15 2.39
N GLY A 64 2.71 -13.58 1.14
CA GLY A 64 2.99 -12.74 0.00
C GLY A 64 4.33 -13.06 -0.63
N TYR A 65 4.93 -12.10 -1.40
CA TYR A 65 6.13 -12.38 -2.17
C TYR A 65 7.09 -11.20 -2.22
N ASP A 66 8.41 -11.46 -2.28
CA ASP A 66 9.48 -10.47 -2.47
C ASP A 66 10.04 -10.51 -3.89
N PHE A 67 9.67 -9.52 -4.70
CA PHE A 67 10.18 -9.31 -6.06
C PHE A 67 11.53 -8.58 -6.11
N ALA A 68 12.02 -8.06 -4.98
CA ALA A 68 13.35 -7.46 -4.92
C ALA A 68 14.44 -8.52 -4.80
N ASN A 69 14.18 -9.59 -4.03
CA ASN A 69 15.09 -10.71 -3.82
C ASN A 69 14.65 -11.99 -4.57
N ASN A 70 13.40 -12.00 -5.08
CA ASN A 70 12.76 -13.11 -5.77
C ASN A 70 12.64 -14.35 -4.87
N ASP A 71 12.03 -14.15 -3.70
CA ASP A 71 11.75 -15.19 -2.72
C ASP A 71 10.36 -14.99 -2.07
N ASN A 72 9.97 -15.92 -1.20
CA ASN A 72 8.66 -15.98 -0.55
C ASN A 72 8.61 -15.26 0.82
N ASP A 73 9.60 -14.45 1.16
CA ASP A 73 9.65 -13.72 2.43
C ASP A 73 9.56 -12.20 2.25
N PRO A 74 8.35 -11.62 2.19
CA PRO A 74 8.14 -10.18 2.07
C PRO A 74 8.34 -9.43 3.39
N MET A 75 9.23 -9.91 4.28
CA MET A 75 9.54 -9.28 5.55
C MET A 75 10.24 -7.93 5.33
N ASP A 76 9.68 -6.88 5.90
CA ASP A 76 10.18 -5.52 5.74
C ASP A 76 11.53 -5.30 6.42
N GLY A 77 12.56 -5.04 5.65
CA GLY A 77 13.89 -4.67 6.15
C GLY A 77 14.13 -3.16 6.29
N HIS A 78 13.19 -2.32 5.83
CA HIS A 78 13.32 -0.85 5.80
C HIS A 78 12.39 -0.15 6.80
N GLY A 79 11.13 -0.61 6.92
CA GLY A 79 10.07 -0.06 7.78
C GLY A 79 9.07 0.84 7.09
N HIS A 80 9.24 1.15 5.82
CA HIS A 80 8.33 2.02 5.09
C HIS A 80 7.00 1.31 4.77
N GLY A 81 7.05 0.10 4.25
CA GLY A 81 5.85 -0.68 3.95
C GLY A 81 5.08 -1.08 5.20
N THR A 82 5.80 -1.44 6.29
CA THR A 82 5.17 -1.69 7.60
C THR A 82 4.45 -0.46 8.12
N HIS A 83 5.02 0.75 7.89
CA HIS A 83 4.38 2.00 8.28
C HIS A 83 3.09 2.24 7.48
N CYS A 84 3.11 1.99 6.18
CA CYS A 84 1.93 2.09 5.32
C CYS A 84 0.85 1.08 5.72
N ALA A 85 1.24 -0.17 6.00
CA ALA A 85 0.33 -1.22 6.47
C ALA A 85 -0.38 -0.83 7.77
N GLY A 86 0.33 -0.23 8.74
CA GLY A 86 -0.25 0.24 10.00
C GLY A 86 -1.29 1.35 9.82
N VAL A 87 -1.05 2.28 8.89
CA VAL A 87 -2.05 3.32 8.56
C VAL A 87 -3.33 2.69 8.01
N ILE A 88 -3.20 1.67 7.15
CA ILE A 88 -4.36 0.96 6.59
C ILE A 88 -5.09 0.20 7.67
N GLY A 89 -4.40 -0.68 8.40
CA GLY A 89 -5.03 -1.77 9.11
C GLY A 89 -4.33 -2.23 10.39
N ALA A 90 -3.68 -1.34 11.16
CA ALA A 90 -3.35 -1.67 12.54
C ALA A 90 -4.65 -1.99 13.30
N THR A 91 -4.64 -3.10 14.05
CA THR A 91 -5.83 -3.60 14.73
C THR A 91 -6.33 -2.64 15.80
N HIS A 92 -7.64 -2.59 16.02
CA HIS A 92 -8.20 -1.78 17.12
C HIS A 92 -8.16 -2.58 18.43
N ASN A 93 -6.95 -2.71 18.95
CA ASN A 93 -6.62 -3.37 20.20
C ASN A 93 -6.18 -2.34 21.26
N ASP A 94 -5.63 -2.80 22.39
CA ASP A 94 -5.20 -1.93 23.51
C ASP A 94 -3.71 -1.55 23.42
N ILE A 95 -3.06 -1.79 22.27
CA ILE A 95 -1.65 -1.46 22.03
C ILE A 95 -1.50 -0.52 20.84
N GLY A 96 -0.37 0.14 20.74
CA GLY A 96 0.10 0.87 19.57
C GLY A 96 -0.84 1.91 19.01
N ILE A 97 -1.38 1.64 17.84
CA ILE A 97 -2.21 2.57 17.07
C ILE A 97 -3.48 1.89 16.55
N ARG A 98 -4.38 2.69 15.98
CA ARG A 98 -5.54 2.20 15.23
C ARG A 98 -5.39 2.59 13.76
N GLY A 99 -5.37 1.62 12.87
CA GLY A 99 -5.46 1.82 11.43
C GLY A 99 -6.84 2.35 11.02
N VAL A 100 -6.96 2.78 9.78
CA VAL A 100 -8.25 3.22 9.21
C VAL A 100 -9.29 2.09 9.28
N MET A 101 -8.85 0.86 9.01
CA MET A 101 -9.66 -0.36 9.11
C MET A 101 -9.19 -1.20 10.29
N SER A 102 -10.12 -1.62 11.16
CA SER A 102 -9.84 -2.60 12.21
C SER A 102 -9.77 -4.02 11.68
N LYS A 103 -10.53 -4.29 10.60
CA LYS A 103 -10.64 -5.59 9.95
C LYS A 103 -10.37 -5.42 8.46
N VAL A 104 -9.34 -6.10 7.96
CA VAL A 104 -8.89 -6.08 6.57
C VAL A 104 -7.99 -7.30 6.35
N GLU A 105 -7.82 -7.75 5.12
CA GLU A 105 -6.75 -8.66 4.71
C GLU A 105 -5.66 -7.83 4.01
N ILE A 106 -4.49 -7.69 4.64
CA ILE A 106 -3.32 -7.00 4.06
C ILE A 106 -2.44 -8.04 3.41
N LEU A 107 -2.20 -7.90 2.10
CA LEU A 107 -1.24 -8.70 1.35
C LEU A 107 0.10 -7.96 1.26
N PRO A 108 1.16 -8.41 1.97
CA PRO A 108 2.51 -7.89 1.83
C PRO A 108 3.11 -8.21 0.46
N ILE A 109 3.60 -7.21 -0.24
CA ILE A 109 4.35 -7.41 -1.50
C ILE A 109 5.57 -6.50 -1.47
N GLN A 110 6.74 -7.13 -1.47
CA GLN A 110 8.01 -6.42 -1.52
C GLN A 110 8.50 -6.33 -2.96
N PHE A 111 8.86 -5.13 -3.42
CA PHE A 111 9.65 -4.92 -4.65
C PHE A 111 10.70 -3.84 -4.45
N LEU A 112 10.63 -3.11 -3.35
CA LEU A 112 11.64 -2.17 -2.92
C LEU A 112 12.59 -2.85 -1.94
N THR A 113 13.87 -2.70 -2.18
CA THR A 113 14.94 -3.21 -1.31
C THR A 113 14.98 -2.48 0.04
N VAL A 114 15.82 -2.94 0.94
CA VAL A 114 16.12 -2.27 2.23
C VAL A 114 16.65 -0.83 2.07
N SER A 115 17.08 -0.43 0.87
CA SER A 115 17.45 0.95 0.56
C SER A 115 16.29 1.78 -0.04
N GLY A 116 15.09 1.18 -0.15
CA GLY A 116 13.91 1.83 -0.72
C GLY A 116 13.95 1.97 -2.24
N GLN A 117 14.79 1.20 -2.93
CA GLN A 117 14.90 1.21 -4.38
C GLN A 117 14.31 -0.06 -4.99
N GLY A 118 13.65 0.07 -6.12
CA GLY A 118 13.09 -1.05 -6.87
C GLY A 118 13.23 -0.86 -8.37
N THR A 119 12.93 -1.91 -9.13
CA THR A 119 12.97 -1.90 -10.58
C THR A 119 11.56 -1.77 -11.16
N LEU A 120 11.47 -1.26 -12.40
CA LEU A 120 10.21 -1.24 -13.12
C LEU A 120 9.65 -2.66 -13.32
N GLU A 121 10.52 -3.63 -13.61
CA GLU A 121 10.13 -5.04 -13.73
C GLU A 121 9.54 -5.58 -12.43
N GLY A 122 10.19 -5.32 -11.28
CA GLY A 122 9.69 -5.71 -9.97
C GLY A 122 8.32 -5.11 -9.66
N ALA A 123 8.14 -3.82 -9.98
CA ALA A 123 6.84 -3.15 -9.80
C ALA A 123 5.73 -3.79 -10.66
N ILE A 124 6.01 -4.12 -11.92
CA ILE A 124 5.06 -4.78 -12.82
C ILE A 124 4.69 -6.17 -12.29
N LYS A 125 5.68 -6.98 -11.91
CA LYS A 125 5.46 -8.31 -11.32
C LYS A 125 4.63 -8.23 -10.04
N ALA A 126 4.91 -7.25 -9.17
CA ALA A 126 4.16 -7.01 -7.94
C ALA A 126 2.68 -6.67 -8.21
N ILE A 127 2.40 -5.83 -9.22
CA ILE A 127 1.03 -5.48 -9.65
C ILE A 127 0.32 -6.70 -10.25
N ASP A 128 0.99 -7.47 -11.10
CA ASP A 128 0.43 -8.69 -11.68
C ASP A 128 0.12 -9.74 -10.62
N TYR A 129 1.02 -9.93 -9.66
CA TYR A 129 0.82 -10.82 -8.52
C TYR A 129 -0.37 -10.37 -7.66
N ALA A 130 -0.42 -9.10 -7.24
CA ALA A 130 -1.56 -8.57 -6.49
C ALA A 130 -2.89 -8.77 -7.25
N THR A 131 -2.86 -8.60 -8.58
CA THR A 131 -4.04 -8.84 -9.43
C THR A 131 -4.46 -10.31 -9.41
N SER A 132 -3.53 -11.26 -9.51
CA SER A 132 -3.83 -12.70 -9.45
C SER A 132 -4.34 -13.15 -8.08
N ARG A 133 -3.91 -12.48 -7.00
CA ARG A 133 -4.37 -12.74 -5.63
C ARG A 133 -5.77 -12.19 -5.34
N GLY A 134 -6.38 -11.51 -6.31
CA GLY A 134 -7.76 -11.01 -6.21
C GLY A 134 -7.96 -9.97 -5.12
N VAL A 135 -7.00 -9.03 -4.97
CA VAL A 135 -7.15 -7.91 -4.05
C VAL A 135 -8.20 -6.92 -4.54
N ASN A 136 -8.78 -6.15 -3.64
CA ASN A 136 -9.73 -5.09 -3.99
C ASN A 136 -9.00 -3.77 -4.26
N ILE A 137 -7.91 -3.53 -3.53
CA ILE A 137 -7.18 -2.27 -3.55
C ILE A 137 -5.67 -2.55 -3.53
N MET A 138 -4.91 -1.76 -4.29
CA MET A 138 -3.45 -1.70 -4.22
C MET A 138 -3.03 -0.36 -3.63
N SER A 139 -2.25 -0.37 -2.55
CA SER A 139 -1.62 0.80 -1.93
C SER A 139 -0.18 0.91 -2.40
N ASN A 140 0.12 1.98 -3.15
CA ASN A 140 1.38 2.18 -3.86
C ASN A 140 2.05 3.46 -3.37
N SER A 141 2.83 3.35 -2.30
CA SER A 141 3.50 4.48 -1.64
C SER A 141 4.90 4.74 -2.22
N TRP A 142 5.05 4.55 -3.51
CA TRP A 142 6.28 4.70 -4.28
C TRP A 142 6.03 5.47 -5.57
N GLY A 143 7.11 5.92 -6.19
CA GLY A 143 7.04 6.59 -7.47
C GLY A 143 8.42 7.09 -7.90
N GLY A 144 8.48 7.50 -9.14
CA GLY A 144 9.70 7.99 -9.78
C GLY A 144 9.82 7.44 -11.20
N GLY A 145 10.72 8.05 -11.97
CA GLY A 145 10.90 7.69 -13.36
C GLY A 145 9.83 8.25 -14.30
N GLU A 146 10.05 8.00 -15.57
CA GLU A 146 9.14 8.41 -16.64
C GLU A 146 7.95 7.44 -16.77
N PRO A 147 6.80 7.91 -17.27
CA PRO A 147 5.69 7.04 -17.60
C PRO A 147 6.13 5.88 -18.51
N SER A 148 5.75 4.66 -18.15
CA SER A 148 6.07 3.45 -18.89
C SER A 148 4.81 2.80 -19.44
N LYS A 149 4.85 2.42 -20.73
CA LYS A 149 3.74 1.68 -21.36
C LYS A 149 3.48 0.36 -20.65
N ALA A 150 4.53 -0.38 -20.31
CA ALA A 150 4.39 -1.66 -19.63
C ALA A 150 3.75 -1.52 -18.23
N LEU A 151 4.13 -0.48 -17.46
CA LEU A 151 3.49 -0.19 -16.17
C LEU A 151 2.01 0.20 -16.35
N THR A 152 1.72 1.03 -17.37
CA THR A 152 0.33 1.40 -17.70
C THR A 152 -0.51 0.18 -18.07
N GLU A 153 0.04 -0.77 -18.84
CA GLU A 153 -0.65 -2.02 -19.21
C GLU A 153 -0.92 -2.92 -17.98
N ALA A 154 0.02 -3.01 -17.03
CA ALA A 154 -0.19 -3.75 -15.78
C ALA A 154 -1.30 -3.12 -14.93
N ILE A 155 -1.33 -1.78 -14.79
CA ILE A 155 -2.38 -1.07 -14.07
C ILE A 155 -3.73 -1.20 -14.77
N ALA A 156 -3.77 -1.16 -16.11
CA ALA A 156 -4.99 -1.38 -16.89
C ALA A 156 -5.53 -2.82 -16.76
N LYS A 157 -4.65 -3.79 -16.55
CA LYS A 157 -5.07 -5.17 -16.24
C LYS A 157 -5.73 -5.25 -14.85
N ALA A 158 -5.18 -4.55 -13.85
CA ALA A 158 -5.79 -4.42 -12.53
C ALA A 158 -7.16 -3.72 -12.60
N GLU A 159 -7.31 -2.65 -13.43
CA GLU A 159 -8.60 -1.99 -13.68
C GLU A 159 -9.64 -2.98 -14.20
N LYS A 160 -9.29 -3.81 -15.19
CA LYS A 160 -10.19 -4.82 -15.76
C LYS A 160 -10.63 -5.87 -14.73
N ALA A 161 -9.81 -6.12 -13.72
CA ALA A 161 -10.13 -6.99 -12.59
C ALA A 161 -10.95 -6.27 -11.50
N GLY A 162 -11.31 -4.99 -11.69
CA GLY A 162 -12.07 -4.20 -10.73
C GLY A 162 -11.26 -3.68 -9.53
N ILE A 163 -9.94 -3.68 -9.62
CA ILE A 163 -9.03 -3.32 -8.53
C ILE A 163 -8.76 -1.82 -8.55
N LEU A 164 -8.90 -1.16 -7.38
CA LEU A 164 -8.53 0.24 -7.20
C LEU A 164 -7.02 0.37 -7.00
N PHE A 165 -6.39 1.29 -7.71
CA PHE A 165 -4.96 1.58 -7.62
C PHE A 165 -4.72 2.94 -6.96
N VAL A 166 -4.30 2.95 -5.69
CA VAL A 166 -4.02 4.17 -4.94
C VAL A 166 -2.52 4.44 -4.96
N ALA A 167 -2.12 5.64 -5.37
CA ALA A 167 -0.71 6.00 -5.57
C ALA A 167 -0.33 7.33 -4.90
N ALA A 168 0.84 7.39 -4.31
CA ALA A 168 1.41 8.60 -3.74
C ALA A 168 1.83 9.60 -4.84
N ALA A 169 1.39 10.87 -4.73
CA ALA A 169 1.61 11.89 -5.76
C ALA A 169 3.07 12.33 -5.92
N GLY A 170 3.92 12.07 -4.92
CA GLY A 170 5.34 12.46 -4.90
C GLY A 170 5.65 13.64 -3.96
N ASN A 171 6.95 13.80 -3.64
CA ASN A 171 7.44 14.66 -2.55
C ASN A 171 8.41 15.76 -3.03
N SER A 172 8.27 16.22 -4.27
CA SER A 172 9.19 17.19 -4.88
C SER A 172 8.62 18.61 -4.99
N ASN A 173 7.44 18.88 -4.36
CA ASN A 173 6.72 20.15 -4.51
C ASN A 173 6.50 20.53 -6.00
N SER A 174 6.27 19.54 -6.83
CA SER A 174 6.11 19.69 -8.28
C SER A 174 4.65 19.70 -8.68
N ASN A 175 4.33 20.44 -9.76
CA ASN A 175 3.03 20.36 -10.40
C ASN A 175 2.99 19.17 -11.36
N ASN A 176 2.25 18.13 -10.99
CA ASN A 176 2.10 16.88 -11.75
C ASN A 176 1.34 17.05 -13.07
N ASP A 177 0.56 18.14 -13.23
CA ASP A 177 -0.08 18.48 -14.51
C ASP A 177 0.95 18.91 -15.57
N ILE A 178 2.14 19.40 -15.12
CA ILE A 178 3.22 19.88 -15.98
C ILE A 178 4.35 18.84 -16.07
N LYS A 179 4.69 18.24 -14.92
CA LYS A 179 5.74 17.24 -14.81
C LYS A 179 5.17 15.93 -14.23
N PRO A 180 4.65 15.04 -15.07
CA PRO A 180 4.05 13.79 -14.64
C PRO A 180 5.01 12.92 -13.83
N THR A 181 4.47 12.17 -12.86
CA THR A 181 5.21 11.21 -12.02
C THR A 181 4.51 9.86 -12.07
N ALA A 182 5.20 8.81 -12.48
CA ALA A 182 4.65 7.45 -12.46
C ALA A 182 4.79 6.83 -11.05
N PRO A 183 3.81 6.01 -10.61
CA PRO A 183 2.57 5.63 -11.29
C PRO A 183 1.42 6.62 -11.09
N ALA A 184 1.56 7.63 -10.21
CA ALA A 184 0.50 8.54 -9.78
C ALA A 184 -0.23 9.27 -10.93
N ASN A 185 0.46 9.51 -12.05
CA ASN A 185 -0.09 10.18 -13.23
C ASN A 185 -0.50 9.22 -14.36
N THR A 186 -0.62 7.94 -14.07
CA THR A 186 -1.13 6.98 -15.07
C THR A 186 -2.58 7.28 -15.37
N GLN A 187 -2.89 7.52 -16.64
CA GLN A 187 -4.24 7.93 -17.11
C GLN A 187 -5.14 6.70 -17.28
N ILE A 188 -5.46 6.05 -16.17
CA ILE A 188 -6.37 4.90 -16.07
C ILE A 188 -7.42 5.23 -14.99
N ASN A 189 -8.69 4.87 -15.22
CA ASN A 189 -9.79 5.31 -14.36
C ASN A 189 -9.76 4.77 -12.93
N ASN A 190 -9.06 3.67 -12.69
CA ASN A 190 -8.89 3.08 -11.36
C ASN A 190 -7.77 3.70 -10.53
N VAL A 191 -7.03 4.70 -11.06
CA VAL A 191 -5.91 5.34 -10.35
C VAL A 191 -6.38 6.52 -9.52
N ILE A 192 -6.09 6.51 -8.22
CA ILE A 192 -6.24 7.64 -7.32
C ILE A 192 -4.88 8.14 -6.89
N SER A 193 -4.50 9.33 -7.35
CA SER A 193 -3.27 10.02 -6.95
C SER A 193 -3.52 10.83 -5.68
N VAL A 194 -2.67 10.64 -4.65
CA VAL A 194 -2.87 11.17 -3.31
C VAL A 194 -1.74 12.12 -2.91
N GLY A 195 -2.08 13.37 -2.67
CA GLY A 195 -1.21 14.39 -2.10
C GLY A 195 -1.21 14.36 -0.56
N ALA A 196 -0.21 15.00 0.04
CA ALA A 196 -0.09 15.10 1.49
C ALA A 196 -0.51 16.47 2.02
N MET A 197 -1.24 16.47 3.14
CA MET A 197 -1.55 17.67 3.91
C MET A 197 -1.06 17.57 5.36
N ASP A 198 -0.88 18.73 5.98
CA ASP A 198 -0.48 18.87 7.38
C ASP A 198 -1.68 18.84 8.35
N GLY A 199 -1.40 18.90 9.65
CA GLY A 199 -2.42 18.92 10.70
C GLY A 199 -3.35 20.14 10.69
N LYS A 200 -3.10 21.15 9.84
CA LYS A 200 -3.93 22.35 9.65
C LYS A 200 -4.72 22.31 8.34
N ALA A 201 -4.83 21.17 7.70
CA ALA A 201 -5.47 20.98 6.39
C ALA A 201 -4.83 21.80 5.26
N LYS A 202 -3.55 22.12 5.37
CA LYS A 202 -2.80 22.77 4.30
C LYS A 202 -1.97 21.74 3.56
N ARG A 203 -1.81 21.89 2.25
CA ARG A 203 -0.89 21.08 1.46
C ARG A 203 0.49 21.12 2.10
N ALA A 204 1.08 19.96 2.35
CA ALA A 204 2.45 19.89 2.86
C ALA A 204 3.43 20.51 1.87
N SER A 205 4.44 21.21 2.36
CA SER A 205 5.37 21.97 1.50
C SER A 205 6.11 21.12 0.48
N PHE A 206 6.34 19.85 0.81
CA PHE A 206 6.98 18.87 -0.07
C PHE A 206 6.01 18.22 -1.06
N SER A 207 4.69 18.20 -0.78
CA SER A 207 3.74 17.43 -1.58
C SER A 207 3.65 17.92 -3.01
N ASN A 208 3.75 17.00 -3.96
CA ASN A 208 3.34 17.27 -5.31
C ASN A 208 1.84 17.64 -5.35
N TYR A 209 1.45 18.34 -6.40
CA TYR A 209 0.11 18.85 -6.62
C TYR A 209 -0.22 18.84 -8.11
N GLY A 210 -1.46 19.08 -8.44
CA GLY A 210 -1.99 19.18 -9.80
C GLY A 210 -3.50 19.29 -9.73
N GLU A 211 -4.07 20.18 -10.50
CA GLU A 211 -5.53 20.38 -10.52
C GLU A 211 -6.26 19.18 -11.14
N LYS A 212 -5.61 18.52 -12.11
CA LYS A 212 -6.18 17.40 -12.88
C LYS A 212 -5.64 16.04 -12.46
N THR A 213 -4.42 16.01 -11.91
CA THR A 213 -3.66 14.77 -11.75
C THR A 213 -3.37 14.38 -10.31
N VAL A 214 -3.73 15.22 -9.32
CA VAL A 214 -3.73 14.87 -7.91
C VAL A 214 -5.17 14.96 -7.41
N HIS A 215 -5.78 13.80 -7.22
CA HIS A 215 -7.22 13.67 -7.05
C HIS A 215 -7.72 14.03 -5.64
N VAL A 216 -6.89 13.76 -4.63
CA VAL A 216 -7.26 13.95 -3.22
C VAL A 216 -6.02 14.20 -2.36
N PHE A 217 -6.21 14.88 -1.23
CA PHE A 217 -5.18 15.07 -0.22
C PHE A 217 -5.60 14.38 1.08
N ALA A 218 -4.64 13.71 1.72
CA ALA A 218 -4.82 13.06 3.02
C ALA A 218 -3.70 13.45 3.99
N PRO A 219 -3.85 13.17 5.31
CA PRO A 219 -2.79 13.46 6.29
C PRO A 219 -1.48 12.77 5.90
N GLY A 220 -0.38 13.55 5.82
CA GLY A 220 0.92 13.03 5.39
C GLY A 220 2.10 13.65 6.13
N VAL A 221 1.86 14.38 7.23
CA VAL A 221 2.91 15.02 8.01
C VAL A 221 2.91 14.51 9.45
N ASN A 222 4.06 14.00 9.91
CA ASN A 222 4.24 13.43 11.25
C ASN A 222 3.23 12.31 11.57
N ILE A 223 2.96 11.45 10.61
CA ILE A 223 2.07 10.29 10.80
C ILE A 223 2.78 9.23 11.63
N TYR A 224 2.18 8.90 12.79
CA TYR A 224 2.69 7.89 13.70
C TYR A 224 2.09 6.54 13.33
N SER A 225 2.95 5.55 13.04
CA SER A 225 2.52 4.21 12.62
C SER A 225 3.56 3.15 12.95
N THR A 226 3.21 1.90 12.71
CA THR A 226 4.04 0.70 12.93
C THR A 226 5.33 0.74 12.09
N VAL A 227 6.40 0.17 12.62
CA VAL A 227 7.65 -0.16 11.90
C VAL A 227 8.17 -1.48 12.45
N GLN A 228 9.22 -2.04 11.85
CA GLN A 228 9.74 -3.38 12.20
C GLN A 228 9.98 -3.54 13.71
N ASN A 229 9.92 -4.81 14.15
CA ASN A 229 10.25 -5.23 15.51
C ASN A 229 9.30 -4.65 16.57
N ASN A 230 7.99 -4.63 16.29
CA ASN A 230 6.97 -4.13 17.22
C ASN A 230 7.21 -2.68 17.66
N LYS A 231 7.78 -1.85 16.77
CA LYS A 231 8.04 -0.44 17.03
C LYS A 231 7.12 0.47 16.26
N TYR A 232 7.14 1.74 16.65
CA TYR A 232 6.33 2.80 16.05
C TYR A 232 7.19 4.03 15.79
N LYS A 233 6.92 4.71 14.67
CA LYS A 233 7.69 5.89 14.26
C LYS A 233 6.79 6.91 13.56
N LYS A 234 7.19 8.20 13.68
CA LYS A 234 6.59 9.27 12.87
C LYS A 234 7.34 9.39 11.55
N MET A 235 6.58 9.36 10.45
CA MET A 235 7.09 9.63 9.11
C MET A 235 6.26 10.71 8.42
N SER A 236 6.83 11.35 7.39
CA SER A 236 6.13 12.36 6.57
C SER A 236 6.39 12.09 5.09
N GLY A 237 5.34 12.22 4.28
CA GLY A 237 5.38 11.99 2.84
C GLY A 237 3.99 11.80 2.27
N THR A 238 3.87 11.90 0.95
CA THR A 238 2.68 11.43 0.22
C THR A 238 2.52 9.91 0.38
N SER A 239 3.60 9.20 0.68
CA SER A 239 3.61 7.78 1.05
C SER A 239 2.80 7.48 2.32
N MET A 240 2.68 8.43 3.24
CA MET A 240 1.85 8.27 4.44
C MET A 240 0.41 8.68 4.19
N ALA A 241 0.17 9.57 3.23
CA ALA A 241 -1.17 9.99 2.82
C ALA A 241 -1.89 8.92 1.98
N CYS A 242 -1.17 8.23 1.10
CA CYS A 242 -1.67 7.18 0.22
C CYS A 242 -2.43 6.07 0.98
N PRO A 243 -1.88 5.44 2.02
CA PRO A 243 -2.55 4.37 2.75
C PRO A 243 -3.81 4.82 3.52
N PHE A 244 -3.95 6.10 3.89
CA PHE A 244 -5.22 6.61 4.42
C PHE A 244 -6.35 6.47 3.39
N ILE A 245 -6.07 6.82 2.14
CA ILE A 245 -7.08 6.73 1.07
C ILE A 245 -7.36 5.27 0.72
N ALA A 246 -6.33 4.40 0.71
CA ALA A 246 -6.54 2.96 0.53
C ALA A 246 -7.44 2.37 1.64
N GLY A 247 -7.20 2.71 2.89
CA GLY A 247 -8.03 2.28 4.01
C GLY A 247 -9.45 2.87 3.97
N VAL A 248 -9.61 4.15 3.61
CA VAL A 248 -10.94 4.77 3.44
C VAL A 248 -11.73 4.10 2.33
N ALA A 249 -11.10 3.81 1.18
CA ALA A 249 -11.74 3.08 0.10
C ALA A 249 -12.20 1.67 0.52
N GLY A 250 -11.46 1.03 1.42
CA GLY A 250 -11.81 -0.29 1.96
C GLY A 250 -12.98 -0.25 2.98
N LEU A 251 -13.35 0.91 3.50
CA LEU A 251 -14.53 1.09 4.37
C LEU A 251 -15.83 1.30 3.58
N ILE A 252 -15.77 1.58 2.28
CA ILE A 252 -16.91 1.86 1.40
C ILE A 252 -17.36 0.59 0.68
#